data_78ad4216cd677abe7297858abd615d32
#
_entry.id   78ad4216cd677abe7297858abd615d32
#
_cell.length_a   1.000
_cell.length_b   1.000
_cell.length_c   1.000
_cell.angle_alpha   90.00
_cell.angle_beta   90.00
_cell.angle_gamma   90.00
#
_symmetry.space_group_name_H-M   'P 1'
#
loop_
_entity.id
_entity.type
_entity.pdbx_description
1 polymer ?
#
loop_
_entity_poly.entity_id
_entity_poly.type
_entity_poly.pdbx_seq_one_letter_code
_entity_poly.pdbx_strand_id
1 'polypeptide(L)' 'MSSSARINPPSGSADDEAYQRECEFALEPSVYGLMKLAIAAGWKPKHAAMAVAVLSVQFAREEMKAKIDG' A
#
# COMPACT_ATOMS: atom_id res chain seq x y z
N MET A 1 -19.87 -0.83 -8.48
CA MET A 1 -19.28 -0.59 -8.48
C MET A 1 -18.39 -0.35 -8.13
N SER A 2 -17.87 -0.29 -7.97
CA SER A 2 -17.11 0.00 -7.77
C SER A 2 -16.08 0.05 -7.74
N SER A 3 -15.41 0.05 -8.07
CA SER A 3 -14.30 0.11 -8.19
C SER A 3 -13.59 1.05 -7.64
N SER A 4 -13.73 1.30 -6.68
CA SER A 4 -13.03 2.20 -5.98
C SER A 4 -11.63 1.92 -5.79
N ALA A 5 -11.15 0.84 -6.15
CA ALA A 5 -9.78 0.49 -5.87
C ALA A 5 -8.81 1.03 -6.88
N ARG A 6 -9.18 2.04 -7.59
CA ARG A 6 -8.30 2.57 -8.59
C ARG A 6 -7.18 3.39 -7.99
N ILE A 7 -5.96 3.10 -8.39
CA ILE A 7 -4.79 3.80 -7.92
C ILE A 7 -4.22 4.61 -9.08
N ASN A 8 -4.03 5.90 -8.87
CA ASN A 8 -3.49 6.75 -9.91
C ASN A 8 -2.01 6.45 -10.14
N PRO A 9 -1.58 6.48 -11.39
CA PRO A 9 -0.16 6.24 -11.68
C PRO A 9 0.67 7.45 -11.29
N PRO A 10 1.99 7.26 -11.18
CA PRO A 10 2.86 8.39 -10.84
C PRO A 10 2.87 9.43 -11.96
N SER A 11 3.04 10.67 -11.57
CA SER A 11 3.12 11.76 -12.53
C SER A 11 4.55 12.11 -12.90
N GLY A 12 5.52 11.54 -12.19
CA GLY A 12 6.92 11.85 -12.42
C GLY A 12 7.80 10.64 -12.27
N SER A 13 9.10 10.90 -12.24
CA SER A 13 10.10 9.86 -12.15
C SER A 13 10.33 9.42 -10.72
N ALA A 14 10.71 8.16 -10.53
CA ALA A 14 11.05 7.65 -9.21
C ALA A 14 12.21 8.40 -8.58
N ASP A 15 12.97 9.15 -9.37
CA ASP A 15 14.07 9.93 -8.84
C ASP A 15 13.62 11.26 -8.23
N ASP A 16 12.36 11.67 -8.47
CA ASP A 16 11.87 12.92 -7.91
C ASP A 16 11.67 12.79 -6.41
N GLU A 17 12.00 13.86 -5.68
CA GLU A 17 11.82 13.85 -4.24
C GLU A 17 10.36 13.66 -3.85
N ALA A 18 9.44 14.14 -4.67
CA ALA A 18 8.02 14.05 -4.36
C ALA A 18 7.41 12.71 -4.71
N TYR A 19 8.17 11.83 -5.34
CA TYR A 19 7.63 10.56 -5.81
C TYR A 19 7.03 9.73 -4.67
N GLN A 20 7.78 9.58 -3.59
CA GLN A 20 7.32 8.79 -2.46
C GLN A 20 6.04 9.38 -1.85
N ARG A 21 6.01 10.70 -1.70
CA ARG A 21 4.83 11.36 -1.15
C ARG A 21 3.63 11.21 -2.06
N GLU A 22 3.85 11.33 -3.35
CA GLU A 22 2.78 11.15 -4.30
C GLU A 22 2.24 9.73 -4.23
N CYS A 23 3.13 8.76 -4.07
CA CYS A 23 2.72 7.36 -3.92
C CYS A 23 1.83 7.18 -2.70
N GLU A 24 2.20 7.81 -1.59
CA GLU A 24 1.41 7.73 -0.36
C GLU A 24 0.02 8.29 -0.58
N PHE A 25 -0.10 9.43 -1.26
CA PHE A 25 -1.40 10.00 -1.56
C PHE A 25 -2.22 9.10 -2.48
N ALA A 26 -1.56 8.49 -3.46
CA ALA A 26 -2.28 7.63 -4.40
C ALA A 26 -2.84 6.39 -3.71
N LEU A 27 -2.12 5.87 -2.71
CA LEU A 27 -2.51 4.64 -2.05
C LEU A 27 -3.44 4.87 -0.85
N GLU A 28 -3.47 6.10 -0.34
CA GLU A 28 -4.19 6.38 0.89
C GLU A 28 -5.65 5.92 0.88
N PRO A 29 -6.45 6.25 -0.13
CA PRO A 29 -7.86 5.82 -0.10
C PRO A 29 -8.01 4.31 -0.06
N SER A 30 -7.16 3.59 -0.80
CA SER A 30 -7.23 2.13 -0.82
C SER A 30 -6.83 1.52 0.51
N VAL A 31 -5.81 2.10 1.14
CA VAL A 31 -5.37 1.62 2.44
C VAL A 31 -6.44 1.87 3.49
N TYR A 32 -7.04 3.06 3.50
CA TYR A 32 -8.12 3.33 4.45
C TYR A 32 -9.31 2.43 4.20
N GLY A 33 -9.64 2.17 2.94
CA GLY A 33 -10.72 1.26 2.61
C GLY A 33 -10.46 -0.14 3.16
N LEU A 34 -9.23 -0.61 2.98
CA LEU A 34 -8.84 -1.92 3.51
C LEU A 34 -8.95 -1.95 5.03
N MET A 35 -8.50 -0.88 5.69
CA MET A 35 -8.58 -0.81 7.14
C MET A 35 -10.03 -0.84 7.62
N LYS A 36 -10.91 -0.14 6.91
CA LYS A 36 -12.32 -0.15 7.28
C LYS A 36 -12.93 -1.53 7.13
N LEU A 37 -12.55 -2.24 6.07
CA LEU A 37 -13.03 -3.60 5.88
C LEU A 37 -12.55 -4.52 6.99
N ALA A 38 -11.30 -4.37 7.39
CA ALA A 38 -10.76 -5.21 8.45
C ALA A 38 -11.47 -4.95 9.77
N ILE A 39 -11.73 -3.68 10.08
CA ILE A 39 -12.41 -3.32 11.31
C ILE A 39 -13.84 -3.84 11.28
N ALA A 40 -14.50 -3.73 10.14
CA ALA A 40 -15.88 -4.24 10.01
C ALA A 40 -15.93 -5.74 10.18
N ALA A 41 -14.85 -6.44 9.82
CA ALA A 41 -14.77 -7.88 9.98
C ALA A 41 -14.48 -8.29 11.43
N GLY A 42 -14.15 -7.33 12.27
CA GLY A 42 -13.94 -7.62 13.68
C GLY A 42 -12.50 -7.48 14.15
N TRP A 43 -11.58 -7.12 13.26
CA TRP A 43 -10.19 -6.98 13.65
C TRP A 43 -9.95 -5.66 14.37
N LYS A 44 -9.09 -5.68 15.36
CA LYS A 44 -8.75 -4.45 16.07
C LYS A 44 -7.93 -3.55 15.16
N PRO A 45 -8.20 -2.24 15.17
CA PRO A 45 -7.50 -1.32 14.27
C PRO A 45 -5.98 -1.39 14.38
N LYS A 46 -5.48 -1.48 15.59
CA LYS A 46 -4.04 -1.54 15.81
C LYS A 46 -3.43 -2.77 15.16
N HIS A 47 -4.07 -3.91 15.35
CA HIS A 47 -3.54 -5.14 14.79
C HIS A 47 -3.68 -5.19 13.27
N ALA A 48 -4.76 -4.64 12.75
CA ALA A 48 -4.95 -4.57 11.31
C ALA A 48 -3.87 -3.70 10.68
N ALA A 49 -3.58 -2.56 11.30
CA ALA A 49 -2.54 -1.67 10.78
C ALA A 49 -1.18 -2.35 10.81
N MET A 50 -0.88 -3.05 11.90
CA MET A 50 0.39 -3.76 12.00
C MET A 50 0.50 -4.86 10.95
N ALA A 51 -0.60 -5.54 10.68
CA ALA A 51 -0.60 -6.59 9.67
C ALA A 51 -0.29 -6.01 8.30
N VAL A 52 -0.88 -4.86 7.97
CA VAL A 52 -0.60 -4.20 6.70
C VAL A 52 0.87 -3.84 6.61
N ALA A 53 1.43 -3.33 7.70
CA ALA A 53 2.84 -2.94 7.71
C ALA A 53 3.74 -4.16 7.49
N VAL A 54 3.47 -5.25 8.20
CA VAL A 54 4.27 -6.46 8.06
C VAL A 54 4.18 -7.02 6.66
N LEU A 55 2.96 -7.10 6.12
CA LEU A 55 2.77 -7.64 4.79
C LEU A 55 3.42 -6.75 3.74
N SER A 56 3.41 -5.44 3.95
CA SER A 56 4.05 -4.51 3.02
C SER A 56 5.56 -4.73 3.00
N VAL A 57 6.15 -4.94 4.16
CA VAL A 57 7.59 -5.19 4.24
C VAL A 57 7.94 -6.51 3.56
N GLN A 58 7.12 -7.53 3.79
CA GLN A 58 7.36 -8.82 3.14
C GLN A 58 7.27 -8.72 1.64
N PHE A 59 6.28 -7.98 1.15
CA PHE A 59 6.13 -7.78 -0.28
C PHE A 59 7.36 -7.07 -0.86
N ALA A 60 7.83 -6.03 -0.17
CA ALA A 60 9.00 -5.28 -0.64
C ALA A 60 10.23 -6.16 -0.68
N ARG A 61 10.39 -7.03 0.32
CA ARG A 61 11.53 -7.94 0.35
C ARG A 61 11.49 -8.92 -0.81
N GLU A 62 10.31 -9.45 -1.09
CA GLU A 62 10.18 -10.40 -2.19
C GLU A 62 10.46 -9.74 -3.53
N GLU A 63 10.03 -8.49 -3.69
CA GLU A 63 10.30 -7.76 -4.91
C GLU A 63 11.79 -7.49 -5.10
N MET A 64 12.47 -7.11 -4.01
CA MET A 64 13.90 -6.88 -4.07
C MET A 64 14.65 -8.17 -4.38
N LYS A 65 14.23 -9.26 -3.76
CA LYS A 65 14.87 -10.55 -3.98
C LYS A 65 14.71 -11.00 -5.42
N ALA A 66 13.53 -10.81 -5.98
CA ALA A 66 13.27 -11.19 -7.35
C ALA A 66 14.17 -10.42 -8.31
N LYS A 67 14.39 -9.14 -8.04
CA LYS A 67 15.25 -8.33 -8.88
C LYS A 67 16.70 -8.77 -8.81
N ILE A 68 17.14 -9.15 -7.63
CA ILE A 68 18.52 -9.60 -7.44
C ILE A 68 18.73 -10.94 -8.12
N ASP A 69 17.77 -11.84 -7.97
CA ASP A 69 17.88 -13.18 -8.53
C ASP A 69 17.65 -13.19 -10.03
N GLY A 70 16.89 -12.26 -10.51
CA GLY A 70 16.54 -12.20 -11.90
C GLY A 70 17.55 -11.46 -12.73
#